data_8b78fb9d2dab46d319f99b3710fcf6e9
#
_entry.id   8b78fb9d2dab46d319f99b3710fcf6e9
#
_cell.length_a   1.000
_cell.length_b   1.000
_cell.length_c   1.000
_cell.angle_alpha   90.00
_cell.angle_beta   90.00
_cell.angle_gamma   90.00
#
_symmetry.space_group_name_H-M   'P 1'
#
loop_
_entity.id
_entity.type
_entity.pdbx_description
1 polymer ?
#
loop_
_entity_poly.entity_id
_entity_poly.type
_entity_poly.pdbx_seq_one_letter_code
_entity_poly.pdbx_strand_id
1 'polypeptide(L)'
;KEIKKGKPSSDALASLAVVAALSAGMYLAAGFLALFLWMANLILSRTAWGAQRAIRDLVDLTPGKARVIEGDSTRELPLKDVEIGMIVRVRPGENLPADGVIISGNSDINQASLTGEAVPVEAQSGTEVYAGTTNLTGQIDVKVTAVAAETTIGKVESLIREAESTRTEKQELIEQLASYYFSIVVMVAAVVWFFTSRNADEAIRGAAAVRAITVLVV
;
A
#
# COMPACT_ATOMS: atom_id res chain seq x y z
N LYS A 1 4.06 0.10 20.18
CA LYS A 1 5.46 -0.18 19.72
C LYS A 1 6.21 1.08 19.28
N GLU A 2 5.53 2.16 18.87
CA GLU A 2 6.13 3.41 18.36
C GLU A 2 6.61 4.36 19.48
N ILE A 3 5.93 4.38 20.62
CA ILE A 3 6.33 5.19 21.80
C ILE A 3 7.79 4.87 22.24
N LYS A 4 8.30 3.68 21.95
CA LYS A 4 9.68 3.27 22.26
C LYS A 4 10.75 3.93 21.37
N LYS A 5 10.37 4.55 20.23
CA LYS A 5 11.32 5.21 19.30
C LYS A 5 11.45 6.73 19.53
N GLY A 6 10.77 7.30 20.53
CA GLY A 6 10.91 8.72 20.89
C GLY A 6 10.41 9.72 19.84
N LYS A 7 9.70 9.27 18.80
CA LYS A 7 9.06 10.13 17.81
C LYS A 7 7.57 10.28 18.18
N PRO A 8 7.10 11.48 18.53
CA PRO A 8 5.67 11.69 18.76
C PRO A 8 4.95 11.53 17.43
N SER A 9 4.06 10.52 17.33
CA SER A 9 3.18 10.35 16.18
C SER A 9 1.96 11.28 16.33
N SER A 10 1.26 11.57 15.23
CA SER A 10 -0.01 12.30 15.24
C SER A 10 -1.04 11.69 16.20
N ASP A 11 -0.99 10.36 16.38
CA ASP A 11 -1.85 9.63 17.31
C ASP A 11 -1.52 9.91 18.79
N ALA A 12 -0.25 10.18 19.10
CA ALA A 12 0.16 10.58 20.46
C ALA A 12 -0.37 11.98 20.82
N LEU A 13 -0.38 12.91 19.83
CA LEU A 13 -1.00 14.23 19.97
C LEU A 13 -2.50 14.15 20.24
N ALA A 14 -3.18 13.37 19.41
CA ALA A 14 -4.60 13.15 19.51
C ALA A 14 -4.99 12.53 20.87
N SER A 15 -4.21 11.54 21.34
CA SER A 15 -4.39 10.93 22.66
C SER A 15 -4.19 11.94 23.81
N LEU A 16 -3.18 12.80 23.68
CA LEU A 16 -2.91 13.84 24.66
C LEU A 16 -4.06 14.86 24.73
N ALA A 17 -4.62 15.26 23.58
CA ALA A 17 -5.76 16.17 23.51
C ALA A 17 -7.01 15.58 24.19
N VAL A 18 -7.28 14.28 24.01
CA VAL A 18 -8.38 13.59 24.70
C VAL A 18 -8.16 13.57 26.22
N VAL A 19 -6.94 13.23 26.68
CA VAL A 19 -6.59 13.22 28.11
C VAL A 19 -6.71 14.62 28.71
N ALA A 20 -6.25 15.66 27.99
CA ALA A 20 -6.37 17.03 28.42
C ALA A 20 -7.83 17.49 28.56
N ALA A 21 -8.70 17.14 27.61
CA ALA A 21 -10.12 17.43 27.68
C ALA A 21 -10.82 16.72 28.85
N LEU A 22 -10.44 15.47 29.13
CA LEU A 22 -10.94 14.72 30.31
C LEU A 22 -10.51 15.36 31.62
N SER A 23 -9.25 15.78 31.76
CA SER A 23 -8.74 16.43 32.95
C SER A 23 -9.35 17.82 33.19
N ALA A 24 -9.81 18.49 32.13
CA ALA A 24 -10.55 19.74 32.21
C ALA A 24 -12.06 19.56 32.54
N GLY A 25 -12.54 18.33 32.73
CA GLY A 25 -13.97 18.04 32.99
C GLY A 25 -14.87 18.13 31.74
N MET A 26 -14.31 18.27 30.55
CA MET A 26 -15.05 18.39 29.28
C MET A 26 -15.38 17.02 28.70
N TYR A 27 -16.13 16.19 29.42
CA TYR A 27 -16.36 14.78 29.09
C TYR A 27 -17.03 14.57 27.73
N LEU A 28 -18.01 15.42 27.37
CA LEU A 28 -18.70 15.34 26.08
C LEU A 28 -17.74 15.65 24.91
N ALA A 29 -16.92 16.70 25.03
CA ALA A 29 -15.95 17.06 24.00
C ALA A 29 -14.88 15.97 23.84
N ALA A 30 -14.38 15.42 24.93
CA ALA A 30 -13.43 14.31 24.92
C ALA A 30 -14.01 13.06 24.23
N GLY A 31 -15.29 12.74 24.50
CA GLY A 31 -16.01 11.64 23.88
C GLY A 31 -16.19 11.82 22.37
N PHE A 32 -16.61 13.00 21.92
CA PHE A 32 -16.72 13.31 20.49
C PHE A 32 -15.36 13.27 19.78
N LEU A 33 -14.32 13.82 20.39
CA LEU A 33 -12.97 13.81 19.82
C LEU A 33 -12.45 12.39 19.67
N ALA A 34 -12.59 11.54 20.69
CA ALA A 34 -12.17 10.15 20.66
C ALA A 34 -12.93 9.35 19.59
N LEU A 35 -14.26 9.55 19.50
CA LEU A 35 -15.08 8.91 18.47
C LEU A 35 -14.67 9.33 17.06
N PHE A 36 -14.43 10.63 16.85
CA PHE A 36 -14.02 11.17 15.55
C PHE A 36 -12.66 10.62 15.12
N LEU A 37 -11.67 10.59 16.02
CA LEU A 37 -10.35 10.03 15.78
C LEU A 37 -10.41 8.55 15.46
N TRP A 38 -11.22 7.78 16.20
CA TRP A 38 -11.41 6.36 15.96
C TRP A 38 -12.03 6.11 14.57
N MET A 39 -13.06 6.89 14.19
CA MET A 39 -13.73 6.79 12.90
C MET A 39 -12.80 7.19 11.75
N ALA A 40 -12.01 8.27 11.90
CA ALA A 40 -11.01 8.69 10.92
C ALA A 40 -9.96 7.60 10.68
N ASN A 41 -9.45 6.98 11.76
CA ASN A 41 -8.48 5.89 11.67
C ASN A 41 -9.08 4.65 10.98
N LEU A 42 -10.34 4.32 11.28
CA LEU A 42 -11.05 3.22 10.63
C LEU A 42 -11.20 3.45 9.11
N ILE A 43 -11.54 4.67 8.68
CA ILE A 43 -11.68 5.02 7.26
C ILE A 43 -10.32 4.94 6.57
N LEU A 44 -9.28 5.56 7.15
CA LEU A 44 -7.93 5.56 6.58
C LEU A 44 -7.37 4.13 6.44
N SER A 45 -7.54 3.30 7.47
CA SER A 45 -7.08 1.92 7.42
C SER A 45 -7.80 1.11 6.34
N ARG A 46 -9.11 1.23 6.20
CA ARG A 46 -9.87 0.53 5.16
C ARG A 46 -9.47 0.94 3.75
N THR A 47 -9.23 2.23 3.52
CA THR A 47 -8.82 2.75 2.21
C THR A 47 -7.43 2.26 1.80
N ALA A 48 -6.47 2.26 2.72
CA ALA A 48 -5.12 1.74 2.48
C ALA A 48 -5.11 0.24 2.16
N TRP A 49 -5.94 -0.56 2.85
CA TRP A 49 -6.04 -2.00 2.61
C TRP A 49 -6.65 -2.35 1.25
N GLY A 50 -7.60 -1.54 0.76
CA GLY A 50 -8.24 -1.75 -0.55
C GLY A 50 -7.24 -1.60 -1.71
N ALA A 51 -6.41 -0.57 -1.69
CA ALA A 51 -5.40 -0.32 -2.71
C ALA A 51 -4.33 -1.42 -2.76
N GLN A 52 -3.82 -1.86 -1.59
CA GLN A 52 -2.82 -2.93 -1.53
C GLN A 52 -3.36 -4.29 -1.98
N ARG A 53 -4.64 -4.58 -1.77
CA ARG A 53 -5.25 -5.84 -2.22
C ARG A 53 -5.33 -5.90 -3.74
N ALA A 54 -5.77 -4.84 -4.41
CA ALA A 54 -5.84 -4.78 -5.86
C ALA A 54 -4.48 -5.03 -6.54
N ILE A 55 -3.38 -4.55 -5.95
CA ILE A 55 -2.02 -4.79 -6.44
C ILE A 55 -1.61 -6.26 -6.23
N ARG A 56 -1.93 -6.86 -5.10
CA ARG A 56 -1.63 -8.28 -4.84
C ARG A 56 -2.37 -9.20 -5.78
N ASP A 57 -3.64 -8.91 -6.05
CA ASP A 57 -4.47 -9.71 -6.97
C ASP A 57 -3.87 -9.75 -8.39
N LEU A 58 -3.15 -8.69 -8.84
CA LEU A 58 -2.42 -8.70 -10.10
C LEU A 58 -1.15 -9.58 -10.08
N VAL A 59 -0.42 -9.60 -8.97
CA VAL A 59 0.79 -10.43 -8.81
C VAL A 59 0.44 -11.90 -8.69
N ASP A 60 -0.67 -12.23 -8.03
CA ASP A 60 -1.14 -13.61 -7.83
C ASP A 60 -1.63 -14.27 -9.14
N LEU A 61 -1.78 -13.51 -10.24
CA LEU A 61 -2.10 -14.05 -11.56
C LEU A 61 -0.94 -14.82 -12.20
N THR A 62 0.29 -14.59 -11.76
CA THR A 62 1.46 -15.29 -12.30
C THR A 62 1.63 -16.63 -11.58
N PRO A 63 1.64 -17.76 -12.30
CA PRO A 63 1.76 -19.07 -11.66
C PRO A 63 3.13 -19.24 -11.00
N GLY A 64 3.19 -19.93 -9.86
CA GLY A 64 4.45 -20.19 -9.13
C GLY A 64 5.40 -21.16 -9.83
N LYS A 65 4.94 -21.86 -10.88
CA LYS A 65 5.69 -22.86 -11.67
C LYS A 65 5.40 -22.68 -13.15
N ALA A 66 6.36 -23.07 -13.98
CA ALA A 66 6.23 -23.14 -15.43
C ALA A 66 6.55 -24.54 -15.93
N ARG A 67 5.89 -24.96 -17.00
CA ARG A 67 6.16 -26.22 -17.69
C ARG A 67 7.09 -25.99 -18.85
N VAL A 68 8.38 -26.24 -18.65
CA VAL A 68 9.45 -26.04 -19.65
C VAL A 68 9.57 -27.28 -20.53
N ILE A 69 9.80 -27.07 -21.82
CA ILE A 69 10.06 -28.12 -22.81
C ILE A 69 11.57 -28.35 -22.89
N GLU A 70 12.01 -29.56 -22.62
CA GLU A 70 13.40 -30.02 -22.76
C GLU A 70 13.42 -31.20 -23.74
N GLY A 71 13.75 -30.95 -25.04
CA GLY A 71 13.68 -31.97 -26.09
C GLY A 71 12.26 -32.51 -26.28
N ASP A 72 12.08 -33.81 -26.12
CA ASP A 72 10.77 -34.47 -26.24
C ASP A 72 9.96 -34.53 -24.93
N SER A 73 10.51 -34.04 -23.84
CA SER A 73 9.89 -34.08 -22.50
C SER A 73 9.50 -32.68 -21.99
N THR A 74 8.58 -32.67 -21.04
CA THR A 74 8.22 -31.45 -20.34
C THR A 74 8.53 -31.59 -18.87
N ARG A 75 9.16 -30.57 -18.27
CA ARG A 75 9.51 -30.53 -16.84
C ARG A 75 8.87 -29.32 -16.17
N GLU A 76 8.33 -29.51 -14.98
CA GLU A 76 7.88 -28.37 -14.17
C GLU A 76 9.07 -27.76 -13.43
N LEU A 77 9.29 -26.47 -13.64
CA LEU A 77 10.28 -25.68 -12.92
C LEU A 77 9.58 -24.59 -12.08
N PRO A 78 10.11 -24.25 -10.91
CA PRO A 78 9.71 -23.03 -10.22
C PRO A 78 9.94 -21.82 -11.14
N LEU A 79 9.03 -20.83 -11.10
CA LEU A 79 9.13 -19.66 -11.98
C LEU A 79 10.47 -18.91 -11.87
N LYS A 80 11.06 -18.88 -10.68
CA LYS A 80 12.37 -18.25 -10.40
C LYS A 80 13.54 -18.90 -11.18
N ASP A 81 13.37 -20.14 -11.63
CA ASP A 81 14.39 -20.93 -12.33
C ASP A 81 14.15 -20.91 -13.86
N VAL A 82 13.14 -20.18 -14.34
CA VAL A 82 12.86 -19.99 -15.75
C VAL A 82 13.75 -18.89 -16.31
N GLU A 83 14.42 -19.16 -17.43
CA GLU A 83 15.36 -18.25 -18.07
C GLU A 83 14.87 -17.80 -19.46
N ILE A 84 15.36 -16.65 -19.90
CA ILE A 84 15.09 -16.12 -21.24
C ILE A 84 15.59 -17.12 -22.30
N GLY A 85 14.77 -17.37 -23.31
CA GLY A 85 15.07 -18.32 -24.37
C GLY A 85 14.53 -19.73 -24.15
N MET A 86 14.14 -20.08 -22.91
CA MET A 86 13.44 -21.34 -22.64
C MET A 86 12.08 -21.37 -23.34
N ILE A 87 11.60 -22.57 -23.64
CA ILE A 87 10.26 -22.76 -24.22
C ILE A 87 9.34 -23.30 -23.13
N VAL A 88 8.25 -22.59 -22.87
CA VAL A 88 7.25 -22.97 -21.89
C VAL A 88 5.96 -23.39 -22.59
N ARG A 89 5.38 -24.48 -22.12
CA ARG A 89 4.08 -25.00 -22.60
C ARG A 89 2.98 -24.51 -21.68
N VAL A 90 1.95 -23.88 -22.27
CA VAL A 90 0.78 -23.35 -21.54
C VAL A 90 -0.46 -24.03 -22.09
N ARG A 91 -1.23 -24.68 -21.22
CA ARG A 91 -2.47 -25.38 -21.56
C ARG A 91 -3.67 -24.45 -21.44
N PRO A 92 -4.81 -24.82 -22.07
CA PRO A 92 -6.06 -24.10 -21.86
C PRO A 92 -6.41 -23.97 -20.37
N GLY A 93 -6.83 -22.78 -19.96
CA GLY A 93 -7.14 -22.44 -18.58
C GLY A 93 -5.94 -22.08 -17.70
N GLU A 94 -4.71 -22.21 -18.18
CA GLU A 94 -3.50 -21.83 -17.43
C GLU A 94 -3.13 -20.37 -17.71
N ASN A 95 -2.54 -19.71 -16.70
CA ASN A 95 -1.95 -18.38 -16.87
C ASN A 95 -0.53 -18.49 -17.41
N LEU A 96 -0.14 -17.51 -18.21
CA LEU A 96 1.21 -17.43 -18.76
C LEU A 96 2.22 -17.08 -17.66
N PRO A 97 3.32 -17.85 -17.55
CA PRO A 97 4.30 -17.65 -16.49
C PRO A 97 5.30 -16.53 -16.77
N ALA A 98 5.50 -16.15 -18.03
CA ALA A 98 6.51 -15.18 -18.47
C ALA A 98 6.03 -14.47 -19.73
N ASP A 99 6.66 -13.32 -20.06
CA ASP A 99 6.45 -12.69 -21.37
C ASP A 99 7.21 -13.48 -22.42
N GLY A 100 6.65 -13.56 -23.62
CA GLY A 100 7.27 -14.34 -24.68
C GLY A 100 6.56 -14.22 -26.03
N VAL A 101 7.04 -15.03 -26.98
CA VAL A 101 6.48 -15.13 -28.33
C VAL A 101 6.02 -16.56 -28.54
N ILE A 102 4.81 -16.75 -29.06
CA ILE A 102 4.27 -18.08 -29.42
C ILE A 102 5.11 -18.62 -30.56
N ILE A 103 5.66 -19.81 -30.38
CA ILE A 103 6.40 -20.53 -31.46
C ILE A 103 5.60 -21.67 -32.07
N SER A 104 4.60 -22.19 -31.34
CA SER A 104 3.74 -23.29 -31.82
C SER A 104 2.36 -23.23 -31.15
N GLY A 105 1.33 -23.63 -31.88
CA GLY A 105 -0.05 -23.60 -31.39
C GLY A 105 -0.77 -22.31 -31.74
N ASN A 106 -2.08 -22.30 -31.45
CA ASN A 106 -2.95 -21.13 -31.56
C ASN A 106 -3.97 -21.17 -30.42
N SER A 107 -4.35 -20.02 -29.91
CA SER A 107 -5.32 -19.90 -28.82
C SER A 107 -5.90 -18.50 -28.73
N ASP A 108 -6.99 -18.38 -28.01
CA ASP A 108 -7.49 -17.09 -27.54
C ASP A 108 -6.86 -16.77 -26.17
N ILE A 109 -6.31 -15.56 -26.05
CA ILE A 109 -5.66 -15.09 -24.82
C ILE A 109 -6.51 -14.00 -24.19
N ASN A 110 -6.91 -14.20 -22.94
CA ASN A 110 -7.54 -13.16 -22.15
C ASN A 110 -6.48 -12.26 -21.53
N GLN A 111 -6.44 -11.02 -21.98
CA GLN A 111 -5.50 -9.98 -21.52
C GLN A 111 -6.17 -8.95 -20.61
N ALA A 112 -7.40 -9.18 -20.14
CA ALA A 112 -8.17 -8.23 -19.33
C ALA A 112 -7.43 -7.79 -18.05
N SER A 113 -6.59 -8.64 -17.50
CA SER A 113 -5.74 -8.32 -16.34
C SER A 113 -4.71 -7.20 -16.60
N LEU A 114 -4.28 -7.02 -17.85
CA LEU A 114 -3.29 -6.02 -18.27
C LEU A 114 -3.92 -4.82 -18.95
N THR A 115 -4.83 -5.06 -19.89
CA THR A 115 -5.40 -4.02 -20.77
C THR A 115 -6.73 -3.51 -20.26
N GLY A 116 -7.41 -4.27 -19.40
CA GLY A 116 -8.79 -4.00 -18.99
C GLY A 116 -9.85 -4.40 -20.02
N GLU A 117 -9.45 -4.88 -21.19
CA GLU A 117 -10.36 -5.28 -22.27
C GLU A 117 -10.82 -6.73 -22.06
N ALA A 118 -12.14 -6.93 -21.98
CA ALA A 118 -12.72 -8.24 -21.73
C ALA A 118 -12.75 -9.16 -22.97
N VAL A 119 -12.49 -8.63 -24.17
CA VAL A 119 -12.50 -9.41 -25.41
C VAL A 119 -11.16 -10.15 -25.54
N PRO A 120 -11.17 -11.49 -25.65
CA PRO A 120 -9.96 -12.26 -25.87
C PRO A 120 -9.31 -11.91 -27.21
N VAL A 121 -7.99 -11.96 -27.25
CA VAL A 121 -7.18 -11.74 -28.45
C VAL A 121 -6.78 -13.07 -29.05
N GLU A 122 -7.06 -13.26 -30.33
CA GLU A 122 -6.58 -14.43 -31.08
C GLU A 122 -5.06 -14.36 -31.24
N ALA A 123 -4.37 -15.40 -30.76
CA ALA A 123 -2.93 -15.49 -30.74
C ALA A 123 -2.42 -16.76 -31.43
N GLN A 124 -1.48 -16.58 -32.34
CA GLN A 124 -0.88 -17.63 -33.14
C GLN A 124 0.65 -17.54 -33.14
N SER A 125 1.31 -18.44 -33.83
CA SER A 125 2.77 -18.40 -33.94
C SER A 125 3.27 -17.03 -34.44
N GLY A 126 4.20 -16.43 -33.67
CA GLY A 126 4.74 -15.08 -33.87
C GLY A 126 4.05 -14.00 -33.05
N THR A 127 2.93 -14.29 -32.38
CA THR A 127 2.24 -13.32 -31.50
C THR A 127 2.97 -13.19 -30.17
N GLU A 128 3.16 -11.95 -29.70
CA GLU A 128 3.66 -11.66 -28.36
C GLU A 128 2.56 -11.89 -27.31
N VAL A 129 2.94 -12.50 -26.20
CA VAL A 129 2.06 -12.79 -25.06
C VAL A 129 2.74 -12.42 -23.74
N TYR A 130 1.94 -12.12 -22.73
CA TYR A 130 2.41 -11.50 -21.50
C TYR A 130 2.11 -12.35 -20.27
N ALA A 131 3.01 -12.33 -19.30
CA ALA A 131 2.85 -12.97 -18.00
C ALA A 131 1.53 -12.54 -17.32
N GLY A 132 0.88 -13.47 -16.62
CA GLY A 132 -0.38 -13.20 -15.92
C GLY A 132 -1.63 -13.10 -16.79
N THR A 133 -1.50 -13.20 -18.14
CA THR A 133 -2.66 -13.38 -19.03
C THR A 133 -3.09 -14.84 -19.05
N THR A 134 -4.36 -15.10 -19.37
CA THR A 134 -4.93 -16.46 -19.33
C THR A 134 -5.07 -17.03 -20.73
N ASN A 135 -4.52 -18.20 -20.95
CA ASN A 135 -4.71 -18.99 -22.14
C ASN A 135 -6.08 -19.69 -22.11
N LEU A 136 -6.96 -19.51 -23.11
CA LEU A 136 -8.35 -19.98 -23.03
C LEU A 136 -8.61 -21.30 -23.75
N THR A 137 -8.20 -21.42 -25.01
CA THR A 137 -8.74 -22.45 -25.91
C THR A 137 -7.74 -23.52 -26.34
N GLY A 138 -6.55 -23.15 -26.80
CA GLY A 138 -5.56 -24.05 -27.38
C GLY A 138 -4.33 -24.24 -26.48
N GLN A 139 -3.58 -25.32 -26.69
CA GLN A 139 -2.25 -25.45 -26.15
C GLN A 139 -1.26 -24.65 -26.97
N ILE A 140 -0.44 -23.86 -26.32
CA ILE A 140 0.60 -23.03 -26.95
C ILE A 140 1.98 -23.30 -26.35
N ASP A 141 3.01 -23.21 -27.17
CA ASP A 141 4.40 -23.24 -26.76
C ASP A 141 4.98 -21.84 -26.96
N VAL A 142 5.48 -21.24 -25.89
CA VAL A 142 5.94 -19.86 -25.83
C VAL A 142 7.43 -19.81 -25.57
N LYS A 143 8.19 -19.13 -26.43
CA LYS A 143 9.60 -18.82 -26.18
C LYS A 143 9.68 -17.60 -25.29
N VAL A 144 10.28 -17.76 -24.12
CA VAL A 144 10.40 -16.73 -23.08
C VAL A 144 11.32 -15.59 -23.56
N THR A 145 10.83 -14.36 -23.47
CA THR A 145 11.59 -13.14 -23.81
C THR A 145 11.89 -12.28 -22.59
N ALA A 146 11.06 -12.33 -21.53
CA ALA A 146 11.31 -11.65 -20.27
C ALA A 146 10.77 -12.46 -19.08
N VAL A 147 11.44 -12.39 -17.94
CA VAL A 147 11.11 -13.12 -16.70
C VAL A 147 11.07 -12.19 -15.50
N ALA A 148 10.30 -12.55 -14.48
CA ALA A 148 10.23 -11.87 -13.19
C ALA A 148 10.07 -10.34 -13.32
N ALA A 149 11.01 -9.56 -12.81
CA ALA A 149 10.96 -8.09 -12.81
C ALA A 149 11.04 -7.45 -14.21
N GLU A 150 11.54 -8.19 -15.21
CA GLU A 150 11.64 -7.69 -16.59
C GLU A 150 10.34 -7.87 -17.39
N THR A 151 9.39 -8.67 -16.89
CA THR A 151 8.07 -8.83 -17.51
C THR A 151 7.28 -7.53 -17.43
N THR A 152 6.27 -7.39 -18.25
CA THR A 152 5.36 -6.24 -18.27
C THR A 152 4.70 -6.02 -16.90
N ILE A 153 4.22 -7.09 -16.26
CA ILE A 153 3.68 -7.03 -14.87
C ILE A 153 4.78 -6.66 -13.88
N GLY A 154 5.96 -7.26 -13.95
CA GLY A 154 7.09 -6.99 -13.07
C GLY A 154 7.54 -5.52 -13.12
N LYS A 155 7.56 -4.91 -14.30
CA LYS A 155 7.84 -3.47 -14.45
C LYS A 155 6.78 -2.59 -13.79
N VAL A 156 5.51 -2.92 -13.95
CA VAL A 156 4.41 -2.21 -13.27
C VAL A 156 4.55 -2.35 -11.76
N GLU A 157 4.84 -3.53 -11.23
CA GLU A 157 5.07 -3.76 -9.81
C GLU A 157 6.24 -2.93 -9.28
N SER A 158 7.38 -2.89 -10.01
CA SER A 158 8.55 -2.10 -9.63
C SER A 158 8.27 -0.61 -9.60
N LEU A 159 7.52 -0.07 -10.56
CA LEU A 159 7.10 1.34 -10.60
C LEU A 159 6.17 1.69 -9.42
N ILE A 160 5.26 0.79 -9.06
CA ILE A 160 4.37 0.98 -7.92
C ILE A 160 5.18 0.99 -6.61
N ARG A 161 6.12 0.06 -6.44
CA ARG A 161 7.01 0.01 -5.27
C ARG A 161 7.88 1.26 -5.15
N GLU A 162 8.40 1.75 -6.27
CA GLU A 162 9.18 3.00 -6.32
C GLU A 162 8.30 4.21 -5.93
N ALA A 163 7.08 4.30 -6.45
CA ALA A 163 6.12 5.33 -6.08
C ALA A 163 5.73 5.28 -4.59
N GLU A 164 5.56 4.08 -4.03
CA GLU A 164 5.31 3.88 -2.59
C GLU A 164 6.51 4.31 -1.73
N SER A 165 7.75 3.98 -2.14
CA SER A 165 8.97 4.36 -1.41
C SER A 165 9.16 5.88 -1.38
N THR A 166 8.91 6.56 -2.49
CA THR A 166 8.98 8.03 -2.58
C THR A 166 7.92 8.71 -1.70
N ARG A 167 6.75 8.07 -1.53
CA ARG A 167 5.71 8.56 -0.62
C ARG A 167 6.15 8.49 0.84
N THR A 168 6.92 7.46 1.21
CA THR A 168 7.44 7.25 2.57
C THR A 168 8.45 8.35 2.95
N GLU A 169 9.34 8.77 2.04
CA GLU A 169 10.29 9.88 2.30
C GLU A 169 9.58 11.20 2.58
N LYS A 170 8.53 11.54 1.82
CA LYS A 170 7.71 12.75 2.08
C LYS A 170 6.94 12.65 3.39
N GLN A 171 6.46 11.48 3.76
CA GLN A 171 5.81 11.26 5.05
C GLN A 171 6.77 11.43 6.22
N GLU A 172 8.02 10.95 6.10
CA GLU A 172 9.04 11.17 7.14
C GLU A 172 9.36 12.65 7.36
N LEU A 173 9.43 13.45 6.28
CA LEU A 173 9.61 14.91 6.39
C LEU A 173 8.43 15.58 7.09
N ILE A 174 7.19 15.18 6.77
CA ILE A 174 5.99 15.70 7.43
C ILE A 174 5.97 15.31 8.90
N GLU A 175 6.32 14.07 9.25
CA GLU A 175 6.42 13.62 10.63
C GLU A 175 7.51 14.35 11.42
N GLN A 176 8.66 14.64 10.80
CA GLN A 176 9.71 15.46 11.43
C GLN A 176 9.22 16.88 11.69
N LEU A 177 8.57 17.54 10.72
CA LEU A 177 7.99 18.86 10.89
C LEU A 177 6.90 18.87 11.97
N ALA A 178 6.02 17.86 11.99
CA ALA A 178 4.98 17.70 13.00
C ALA A 178 5.58 17.54 14.40
N SER A 179 6.70 16.84 14.54
CA SER A 179 7.42 16.66 15.80
C SER A 179 7.95 17.98 16.37
N TYR A 180 8.53 18.86 15.53
CA TYR A 180 8.96 20.19 15.95
C TYR A 180 7.78 21.08 16.32
N TYR A 181 6.73 21.07 15.51
CA TYR A 181 5.50 21.83 15.77
C TYR A 181 4.86 21.42 17.09
N PHE A 182 4.80 20.12 17.39
CA PHE A 182 4.31 19.60 18.66
C PHE A 182 5.06 20.18 19.88
N SER A 183 6.38 20.15 19.85
CA SER A 183 7.20 20.65 20.95
C SER A 183 6.97 22.14 21.18
N ILE A 184 6.81 22.92 20.11
CA ILE A 184 6.53 24.35 20.17
C ILE A 184 5.13 24.60 20.77
N VAL A 185 4.11 23.89 20.31
CA VAL A 185 2.73 24.05 20.80
C VAL A 185 2.61 23.70 22.28
N VAL A 186 3.23 22.59 22.72
CA VAL A 186 3.25 22.21 24.15
C VAL A 186 3.98 23.25 24.98
N MET A 187 5.09 23.79 24.50
CA MET A 187 5.83 24.84 25.19
C MET A 187 4.99 26.11 25.31
N VAL A 188 4.32 26.55 24.24
CA VAL A 188 3.43 27.72 24.26
C VAL A 188 2.25 27.49 25.20
N ALA A 189 1.62 26.32 25.15
CA ALA A 189 0.53 25.96 26.06
C ALA A 189 0.97 26.00 27.53
N ALA A 190 2.17 25.48 27.84
CA ALA A 190 2.74 25.51 29.20
C ALA A 190 3.04 26.94 29.65
N VAL A 191 3.56 27.81 28.79
CA VAL A 191 3.81 29.21 29.08
C VAL A 191 2.51 29.97 29.36
N VAL A 192 1.49 29.79 28.50
CA VAL A 192 0.16 30.39 28.67
C VAL A 192 -0.46 29.92 30.02
N TRP A 193 -0.39 28.64 30.31
CA TRP A 193 -0.87 28.09 31.57
C TRP A 193 -0.14 28.69 32.78
N PHE A 194 1.20 28.80 32.74
CA PHE A 194 2.03 29.33 33.80
C PHE A 194 1.68 30.81 34.12
N PHE A 195 1.59 31.66 33.10
CA PHE A 195 1.26 33.06 33.27
C PHE A 195 -0.19 33.28 33.74
N THR A 196 -1.13 32.46 33.24
CA THR A 196 -2.54 32.60 33.59
C THR A 196 -2.85 32.03 34.97
N SER A 197 -2.15 30.95 35.40
CA SER A 197 -2.33 30.33 36.72
C SER A 197 -1.71 31.15 37.86
N ARG A 198 -0.68 31.94 37.54
CA ARG A 198 0.05 32.70 38.56
C ARG A 198 -0.72 33.91 39.09
N ASN A 199 -1.68 34.42 38.31
CA ASN A 199 -2.46 35.64 38.64
C ASN A 199 -3.94 35.37 38.96
N ALA A 200 -4.34 34.14 39.21
CA ALA A 200 -5.75 33.78 39.26
C ALA A 200 -6.20 33.17 40.56
N ASP A 201 -7.33 33.66 41.08
CA ASP A 201 -8.13 32.99 42.10
C ASP A 201 -8.63 31.63 41.62
N GLU A 202 -9.00 30.70 42.52
CA GLU A 202 -9.30 29.28 42.17
C GLU A 202 -10.33 29.08 41.05
N ALA A 203 -11.33 29.97 40.94
CA ALA A 203 -12.34 29.92 39.88
C ALA A 203 -11.77 30.19 38.48
N ILE A 204 -10.66 30.95 38.39
CA ILE A 204 -10.03 31.34 37.14
C ILE A 204 -8.98 30.29 36.70
N ARG A 205 -8.47 29.44 37.63
CA ARG A 205 -7.54 28.35 37.28
C ARG A 205 -8.16 27.32 36.37
N GLY A 206 -9.44 26.99 36.52
CA GLY A 206 -10.20 26.15 35.63
C GLY A 206 -10.33 26.74 34.21
N ALA A 207 -10.60 28.04 34.11
CA ALA A 207 -10.68 28.74 32.85
C ALA A 207 -9.31 28.85 32.12
N ALA A 208 -8.21 28.95 32.90
CA ALA A 208 -6.85 28.96 32.38
C ALA A 208 -6.46 27.61 31.72
N ALA A 209 -6.84 26.52 32.39
CA ALA A 209 -6.65 25.17 31.81
C ALA A 209 -7.43 24.99 30.51
N VAL A 210 -8.66 25.48 30.45
CA VAL A 210 -9.48 25.44 29.21
C VAL A 210 -8.83 26.24 28.09
N ARG A 211 -8.27 27.43 28.36
CA ARG A 211 -7.56 28.24 27.34
C ARG A 211 -6.29 27.54 26.84
N ALA A 212 -5.51 26.94 27.73
CA ALA A 212 -4.31 26.19 27.35
C ALA A 212 -4.67 24.98 26.45
N ILE A 213 -5.77 24.30 26.74
CA ILE A 213 -6.29 23.19 25.92
C ILE A 213 -6.76 23.67 24.56
N THR A 214 -7.43 24.84 24.49
CA THR A 214 -7.86 25.45 23.23
C THR A 214 -6.67 25.72 22.29
N VAL A 215 -5.55 26.20 22.83
CA VAL A 215 -4.30 26.39 22.06
C VAL A 215 -3.71 25.08 21.56
N LEU A 216 -3.96 23.97 22.25
CA LEU A 216 -3.43 22.66 21.90
C LEU A 216 -4.26 21.95 20.82
N VAL A 217 -5.55 22.35 20.65
CA VAL A 217 -6.53 21.69 19.75
C VAL A 217 -6.68 22.44 18.42
N VAL A 218 -6.33 23.74 18.37
CA VAL A 218 -6.31 24.58 17.15
C VAL A 218 -5.00 24.42 16.40
#